data_91f6c35c2cf6e6498e0c166425f6bba4
#
_entry.id   91f6c35c2cf6e6498e0c166425f6bba4
#
_cell.length_a   1.000
_cell.length_b   1.000
_cell.length_c   1.000
_cell.angle_alpha   90.00
_cell.angle_beta   90.00
_cell.angle_gamma   90.00
#
_symmetry.space_group_name_H-M   'P 1'
#
loop_
_entity.id
_entity.type
_entity.pdbx_description
1 polymer ?
#
loop_
_entity_poly.entity_id
_entity_poly.type
_entity_poly.pdbx_seq_one_letter_code
_entity_poly.pdbx_strand_id
1 'polypeptide(L)'
;MEIPYIADERPDTGLTNVKLGIWLFLASEVMLFGALFSSYVLLRLMAPEWPVGADVLNVPMGTFNTAVLIGSSVTMVFAYASLKMDDLAGFKKFMAMTIGLSLVFMVVKGFEYSHEFDIGNFPSTSTYLAIYFTMTGLHALHIIGGVIVNAYFLGPGSKMWETNKTQFTNRIEAAGLYWHFVDLVWIFLFPVLYLL
;
A
#
# COMPACT_ATOMS: atom_id res chain seq x y z
N MET A 1 32.30 4.21 -10.22
CA MET A 1 31.65 5.23 -11.06
C MET A 1 30.38 5.63 -10.31
N GLU A 2 30.35 6.82 -9.70
CA GLU A 2 29.12 7.33 -9.08
C GLU A 2 28.23 7.91 -10.18
N ILE A 3 26.99 7.42 -10.25
CA ILE A 3 25.97 7.99 -11.15
C ILE A 3 25.48 9.27 -10.48
N PRO A 4 25.69 10.47 -11.07
CA PRO A 4 25.26 11.71 -10.46
C PRO A 4 23.73 11.74 -10.36
N TYR A 5 23.20 12.12 -9.19
CA TYR A 5 21.78 12.34 -9.03
C TYR A 5 21.38 13.66 -9.68
N ILE A 6 20.52 13.57 -10.69
CA ILE A 6 19.96 14.75 -11.37
C ILE A 6 18.63 15.08 -10.71
N ALA A 7 18.60 16.18 -9.97
CA ALA A 7 17.41 16.69 -9.29
C ALA A 7 16.50 17.53 -10.21
N ASP A 8 17.06 17.96 -11.37
CA ASP A 8 16.37 18.84 -12.31
C ASP A 8 15.23 18.11 -13.03
N GLU A 9 14.18 18.87 -13.34
CA GLU A 9 13.07 18.38 -14.14
C GLU A 9 13.52 18.15 -15.58
N ARG A 10 13.05 17.10 -16.18
CA ARG A 10 13.30 16.78 -17.60
C ARG A 10 12.58 17.80 -18.50
N PRO A 11 13.24 18.33 -19.50
CA PRO A 11 12.63 19.34 -20.39
C PRO A 11 11.50 18.77 -21.25
N ASP A 12 11.47 17.44 -21.46
CA ASP A 12 10.47 16.74 -22.27
C ASP A 12 9.18 16.41 -21.50
N THR A 13 9.27 16.18 -20.18
CA THR A 13 8.14 15.73 -19.36
C THR A 13 7.80 16.67 -18.20
N GLY A 14 8.69 17.62 -17.83
CA GLY A 14 8.53 18.45 -16.64
C GLY A 14 8.61 17.67 -15.33
N LEU A 15 9.06 16.41 -15.37
CA LEU A 15 9.16 15.52 -14.20
C LEU A 15 10.61 15.20 -13.89
N THR A 16 10.90 15.02 -12.59
CA THR A 16 12.19 14.45 -12.18
C THR A 16 12.24 12.95 -12.56
N ASN A 17 13.44 12.40 -12.77
CA ASN A 17 13.62 10.98 -13.10
C ASN A 17 12.96 10.05 -12.04
N VAL A 18 12.98 10.42 -10.77
CA VAL A 18 12.35 9.66 -9.68
C VAL A 18 10.82 9.64 -9.84
N LYS A 19 10.22 10.80 -10.15
CA LYS A 19 8.76 10.89 -10.39
C LYS A 19 8.35 10.08 -11.62
N LEU A 20 9.08 10.20 -12.71
CA LEU A 20 8.78 9.44 -13.93
C LEU A 20 8.86 7.92 -13.65
N GLY A 21 9.91 7.48 -12.95
CA GLY A 21 10.09 6.06 -12.60
C GLY A 21 8.96 5.53 -11.73
N ILE A 22 8.55 6.26 -10.69
CA ILE A 22 7.46 5.80 -9.83
C ILE A 22 6.12 5.78 -10.58
N TRP A 23 5.83 6.75 -11.44
CA TRP A 23 4.60 6.74 -12.23
C TRP A 23 4.52 5.55 -13.20
N LEU A 24 5.62 5.21 -13.89
CA LEU A 24 5.68 4.03 -14.75
C LEU A 24 5.49 2.73 -13.95
N PHE A 25 6.11 2.65 -12.77
CA PHE A 25 5.93 1.53 -11.86
C PHE A 25 4.46 1.42 -11.40
N LEU A 26 3.86 2.52 -10.93
CA LEU A 26 2.46 2.52 -10.51
C LEU A 26 1.50 2.15 -11.65
N ALA A 27 1.80 2.56 -12.89
CA ALA A 27 1.01 2.15 -14.04
C ALA A 27 1.01 0.62 -14.23
N SER A 28 2.15 -0.05 -14.03
CA SER A 28 2.21 -1.52 -14.06
C SER A 28 1.40 -2.17 -12.93
N GLU A 29 1.42 -1.58 -11.74
CA GLU A 29 0.67 -2.08 -10.60
C GLU A 29 -0.86 -1.90 -10.76
N VAL A 30 -1.29 -0.79 -11.38
CA VAL A 30 -2.69 -0.60 -11.79
C VAL A 30 -3.13 -1.71 -12.75
N MET A 31 -2.28 -2.10 -13.71
CA MET A 31 -2.58 -3.20 -14.62
C MET A 31 -2.68 -4.54 -13.87
N LEU A 32 -1.78 -4.81 -12.92
CA LEU A 32 -1.76 -6.02 -12.12
C LEU A 32 -3.04 -6.16 -11.29
N PHE A 33 -3.38 -5.15 -10.48
CA PHE A 33 -4.60 -5.18 -9.67
C PHE A 33 -5.86 -5.08 -10.53
N GLY A 34 -5.85 -4.34 -11.63
CA GLY A 34 -6.94 -4.26 -12.60
C GLY A 34 -7.26 -5.62 -13.21
N ALA A 35 -6.24 -6.42 -13.53
CA ALA A 35 -6.43 -7.80 -13.99
C ALA A 35 -7.07 -8.69 -12.91
N LEU A 36 -6.69 -8.54 -11.63
CA LEU A 36 -7.29 -9.28 -10.53
C LEU A 36 -8.76 -8.88 -10.29
N PHE A 37 -9.08 -7.57 -10.32
CA PHE A 37 -10.46 -7.11 -10.23
C PHE A 37 -11.31 -7.61 -11.41
N SER A 38 -10.78 -7.58 -12.63
CA SER A 38 -11.46 -8.13 -13.81
C SER A 38 -11.70 -9.64 -13.65
N SER A 39 -10.70 -10.38 -13.15
CA SER A 39 -10.85 -11.81 -12.85
C SER A 39 -11.91 -12.08 -11.80
N TYR A 40 -11.97 -11.28 -10.73
CA TYR A 40 -13.02 -11.37 -9.71
C TYR A 40 -14.43 -11.20 -10.34
N VAL A 41 -14.62 -10.17 -11.15
CA VAL A 41 -15.91 -9.90 -11.81
C VAL A 41 -16.30 -11.06 -12.73
N LEU A 42 -15.38 -11.57 -13.55
CA LEU A 42 -15.63 -12.70 -14.44
C LEU A 42 -15.99 -13.97 -13.67
N LEU A 43 -15.24 -14.31 -12.62
CA LEU A 43 -15.51 -15.47 -11.78
C LEU A 43 -16.88 -15.37 -11.11
N ARG A 44 -17.24 -14.19 -10.60
CA ARG A 44 -18.55 -13.93 -9.98
C ARG A 44 -19.70 -14.09 -10.97
N LEU A 45 -19.57 -13.56 -12.19
CA LEU A 45 -20.60 -13.65 -13.23
C LEU A 45 -20.79 -15.07 -13.77
N MET A 46 -19.73 -15.89 -13.76
CA MET A 46 -19.76 -17.27 -14.28
C MET A 46 -20.18 -18.30 -13.21
N ALA A 47 -20.13 -17.94 -11.93
CA ALA A 47 -20.50 -18.86 -10.85
C ALA A 47 -22.03 -18.97 -10.76
N PRO A 48 -22.59 -20.20 -10.61
CA PRO A 48 -24.01 -20.39 -10.40
C PRO A 48 -24.50 -19.81 -9.06
N GLU A 49 -23.63 -19.82 -8.07
CA GLU A 49 -23.85 -19.22 -6.75
C GLU A 49 -22.55 -18.51 -6.32
N TRP A 50 -22.71 -17.28 -5.78
CA TRP A 50 -21.61 -16.49 -5.25
C TRP A 50 -21.97 -15.98 -3.88
N PRO A 51 -21.14 -16.25 -2.84
CA PRO A 51 -21.44 -15.81 -1.51
C PRO A 51 -21.37 -14.28 -1.40
N VAL A 52 -22.21 -13.70 -0.55
CA VAL A 52 -22.08 -12.29 -0.16
C VAL A 52 -20.90 -12.16 0.80
N GLY A 53 -19.98 -11.26 0.52
CA GLY A 53 -18.77 -11.10 1.34
C GLY A 53 -19.05 -10.85 2.81
N ALA A 54 -20.11 -10.11 3.12
CA ALA A 54 -20.53 -9.80 4.49
C ALA A 54 -20.99 -11.02 5.31
N ASP A 55 -21.40 -12.10 4.66
CA ASP A 55 -21.83 -13.34 5.31
C ASP A 55 -20.63 -14.27 5.60
N VAL A 56 -19.51 -14.07 4.90
CA VAL A 56 -18.33 -14.93 4.99
C VAL A 56 -17.22 -14.27 5.80
N LEU A 57 -17.01 -12.97 5.63
CA LEU A 57 -15.88 -12.22 6.19
C LEU A 57 -16.31 -11.27 7.31
N ASN A 58 -15.38 -10.96 8.21
CA ASN A 58 -15.62 -10.04 9.31
C ASN A 58 -15.58 -8.58 8.86
N VAL A 59 -16.72 -8.01 8.45
CA VAL A 59 -16.85 -6.63 7.99
C VAL A 59 -16.38 -5.58 9.01
N PRO A 60 -16.72 -5.66 10.31
CA PRO A 60 -16.18 -4.76 11.34
C PRO A 60 -14.65 -4.72 11.38
N MET A 61 -13.99 -5.86 11.25
CA MET A 61 -12.53 -5.95 11.25
C MET A 61 -11.94 -5.33 9.98
N GLY A 62 -12.55 -5.58 8.81
CA GLY A 62 -12.18 -4.94 7.55
C GLY A 62 -12.37 -3.41 7.58
N THR A 63 -13.45 -2.94 8.19
CA THR A 63 -13.72 -1.49 8.37
C THR A 63 -12.68 -0.83 9.26
N PHE A 64 -12.33 -1.46 10.40
CA PHE A 64 -11.25 -0.98 11.27
C PHE A 64 -9.92 -0.89 10.52
N ASN A 65 -9.56 -1.93 9.78
CA ASN A 65 -8.35 -1.95 8.96
C ASN A 65 -8.33 -0.84 7.90
N THR A 66 -9.48 -0.56 7.29
CA THR A 66 -9.62 0.56 6.34
C THR A 66 -9.35 1.90 7.02
N ALA A 67 -9.91 2.14 8.20
CA ALA A 67 -9.68 3.37 8.96
C ALA A 67 -8.18 3.51 9.35
N VAL A 68 -7.55 2.42 9.75
CA VAL A 68 -6.11 2.39 10.09
C VAL A 68 -5.24 2.76 8.89
N LEU A 69 -5.52 2.21 7.70
CA LEU A 69 -4.75 2.54 6.48
C LEU A 69 -4.98 3.99 6.04
N ILE A 70 -6.22 4.49 6.05
CA ILE A 70 -6.49 5.90 5.75
C ILE A 70 -5.72 6.81 6.73
N GLY A 71 -5.69 6.46 8.02
CA GLY A 71 -4.88 7.17 9.01
C GLY A 71 -3.38 7.14 8.68
N SER A 72 -2.86 6.00 8.19
CA SER A 72 -1.47 5.87 7.77
C SER A 72 -1.15 6.73 6.55
N SER A 73 -2.09 6.83 5.62
CA SER A 73 -1.98 7.70 4.45
C SER A 73 -1.85 9.17 4.85
N VAL A 74 -2.67 9.64 5.79
CA VAL A 74 -2.60 11.01 6.32
C VAL A 74 -1.26 11.26 7.02
N THR A 75 -0.77 10.32 7.84
CA THR A 75 0.54 10.49 8.49
C THR A 75 1.69 10.51 7.49
N MET A 76 1.59 9.79 6.38
CA MET A 76 2.59 9.85 5.30
C MET A 76 2.63 11.23 4.62
N VAL A 77 1.47 11.87 4.41
CA VAL A 77 1.40 13.26 3.91
C VAL A 77 2.10 14.22 4.88
N PHE A 78 1.84 14.09 6.18
CA PHE A 78 2.49 14.94 7.19
C PHE A 78 4.00 14.69 7.28
N ALA A 79 4.45 13.44 7.07
CA ALA A 79 5.88 13.14 6.98
C ALA A 79 6.54 13.90 5.82
N TYR A 80 5.93 13.85 4.64
CA TYR A 80 6.43 14.60 3.48
C TYR A 80 6.36 16.12 3.68
N ALA A 81 5.26 16.63 4.23
CA ALA A 81 5.10 18.05 4.51
C ALA A 81 6.15 18.58 5.50
N SER A 82 6.51 17.81 6.51
CA SER A 82 7.57 18.14 7.46
C SER A 82 8.92 18.35 6.76
N LEU A 83 9.26 17.51 5.77
CA LEU A 83 10.50 17.69 4.98
C LEU A 83 10.48 18.97 4.14
N LYS A 84 9.31 19.36 3.63
CA LYS A 84 9.15 20.62 2.89
C LYS A 84 9.31 21.86 3.79
N MET A 85 9.08 21.69 5.10
CA MET A 85 9.29 22.72 6.14
C MET A 85 10.67 22.62 6.80
N ASP A 86 11.59 21.79 6.27
CA ASP A 86 12.94 21.56 6.79
C ASP A 86 12.98 20.90 8.20
N ASP A 87 11.88 20.22 8.60
CA ASP A 87 11.73 19.53 9.89
C ASP A 87 11.95 18.03 9.78
N LEU A 88 13.19 17.60 10.00
CA LEU A 88 13.54 16.18 10.02
C LEU A 88 12.93 15.43 11.24
N ALA A 89 12.73 16.11 12.37
CA ALA A 89 12.17 15.48 13.55
C ALA A 89 10.68 15.17 13.35
N GLY A 90 9.92 16.11 12.77
CA GLY A 90 8.54 15.92 12.35
C GLY A 90 8.42 14.77 11.34
N PHE A 91 9.28 14.73 10.33
CA PHE A 91 9.34 13.61 9.38
C PHE A 91 9.49 12.28 10.09
N LYS A 92 10.49 12.12 10.95
CA LYS A 92 10.74 10.85 11.67
C LYS A 92 9.55 10.44 12.52
N LYS A 93 8.88 11.39 13.19
CA LYS A 93 7.70 11.15 14.01
C LYS A 93 6.55 10.60 13.15
N PHE A 94 6.18 11.30 12.07
CA PHE A 94 5.06 10.92 11.24
C PHE A 94 5.32 9.65 10.43
N MET A 95 6.56 9.45 9.95
CA MET A 95 6.97 8.21 9.30
C MET A 95 6.89 7.00 10.25
N ALA A 96 7.30 7.15 11.50
CA ALA A 96 7.16 6.11 12.51
C ALA A 96 5.68 5.79 12.78
N MET A 97 4.79 6.80 12.80
CA MET A 97 3.34 6.59 12.93
C MET A 97 2.78 5.82 11.72
N THR A 98 3.20 6.18 10.50
CA THR A 98 2.80 5.46 9.26
C THR A 98 3.17 3.98 9.36
N ILE A 99 4.41 3.67 9.73
CA ILE A 99 4.88 2.29 9.90
C ILE A 99 4.09 1.59 11.03
N GLY A 100 3.87 2.26 12.17
CA GLY A 100 3.12 1.69 13.28
C GLY A 100 1.68 1.31 12.89
N LEU A 101 0.97 2.19 12.19
CA LEU A 101 -0.38 1.92 11.70
C LEU A 101 -0.39 0.77 10.68
N SER A 102 0.61 0.69 9.81
CA SER A 102 0.74 -0.42 8.86
C SER A 102 0.94 -1.76 9.56
N LEU A 103 1.74 -1.78 10.63
CA LEU A 103 1.93 -2.99 11.42
C LEU A 103 0.64 -3.39 12.14
N VAL A 104 -0.16 -2.43 12.64
CA VAL A 104 -1.49 -2.71 13.19
C VAL A 104 -2.37 -3.38 12.15
N PHE A 105 -2.43 -2.83 10.92
CA PHE A 105 -3.16 -3.45 9.81
C PHE A 105 -2.71 -4.90 9.57
N MET A 106 -1.40 -5.14 9.48
CA MET A 106 -0.85 -6.47 9.23
C MET A 106 -1.17 -7.47 10.35
N VAL A 107 -1.13 -7.04 11.61
CA VAL A 107 -1.47 -7.86 12.77
C VAL A 107 -2.96 -8.24 12.74
N VAL A 108 -3.85 -7.27 12.53
CA VAL A 108 -5.30 -7.52 12.42
C VAL A 108 -5.60 -8.47 11.26
N LYS A 109 -4.92 -8.27 10.11
CA LYS A 109 -5.06 -9.16 8.94
C LYS A 109 -4.55 -10.58 9.21
N GLY A 110 -3.49 -10.71 9.98
CA GLY A 110 -2.99 -12.00 10.45
C GLY A 110 -4.00 -12.74 11.34
N PHE A 111 -4.65 -12.04 12.26
CA PHE A 111 -5.73 -12.63 13.08
C PHE A 111 -6.93 -13.04 12.23
N GLU A 112 -7.32 -12.22 11.24
CA GLU A 112 -8.41 -12.56 10.31
C GLU A 112 -8.08 -13.83 9.53
N TYR A 113 -6.89 -13.95 8.96
CA TYR A 113 -6.46 -15.15 8.25
C TYR A 113 -6.40 -16.38 9.15
N SER A 114 -5.86 -16.26 10.38
CA SER A 114 -5.87 -17.36 11.34
C SER A 114 -7.28 -17.84 11.64
N HIS A 115 -8.21 -16.92 11.87
CA HIS A 115 -9.61 -17.26 12.13
C HIS A 115 -10.25 -17.99 10.94
N GLU A 116 -10.03 -17.50 9.71
CA GLU A 116 -10.56 -18.17 8.51
C GLU A 116 -10.01 -19.59 8.36
N PHE A 117 -8.72 -19.80 8.63
CA PHE A 117 -8.11 -21.13 8.57
C PHE A 117 -8.64 -22.05 9.67
N ASP A 118 -8.89 -21.53 10.89
CA ASP A 118 -9.41 -22.32 12.02
C ASP A 118 -10.84 -22.85 11.76
N ILE A 119 -11.66 -22.10 11.01
CA ILE A 119 -13.01 -22.53 10.59
C ILE A 119 -13.02 -23.35 9.32
N GLY A 120 -11.83 -23.64 8.73
CA GLY A 120 -11.68 -24.48 7.53
C GLY A 120 -11.83 -23.72 6.19
N ASN A 121 -11.82 -22.39 6.20
CA ASN A 121 -11.89 -21.55 5.02
C ASN A 121 -10.50 -21.41 4.36
N PHE A 122 -10.14 -22.37 3.51
CA PHE A 122 -8.90 -22.34 2.74
C PHE A 122 -9.13 -21.82 1.31
N PRO A 123 -8.07 -21.33 0.62
CA PRO A 123 -8.17 -20.97 -0.80
C PRO A 123 -8.71 -22.08 -1.70
N SER A 124 -8.53 -23.36 -1.31
CA SER A 124 -9.02 -24.53 -2.03
C SER A 124 -10.49 -24.84 -1.80
N THR A 125 -11.13 -24.22 -0.80
CA THR A 125 -12.51 -24.53 -0.39
C THR A 125 -13.54 -23.96 -1.36
N SER A 126 -13.31 -22.76 -1.87
CA SER A 126 -14.20 -22.13 -2.85
C SER A 126 -13.45 -21.15 -3.76
N THR A 127 -14.02 -20.88 -4.95
CA THR A 127 -13.46 -19.91 -5.90
C THR A 127 -13.44 -18.50 -5.30
N TYR A 128 -14.45 -18.14 -4.50
CA TYR A 128 -14.50 -16.87 -3.78
C TYR A 128 -13.32 -16.72 -2.80
N LEU A 129 -13.05 -17.73 -1.97
CA LEU A 129 -11.93 -17.72 -1.04
C LEU A 129 -10.58 -17.73 -1.77
N ALA A 130 -10.47 -18.45 -2.89
CA ALA A 130 -9.26 -18.45 -3.70
C ALA A 130 -8.92 -17.03 -4.19
N ILE A 131 -9.87 -16.31 -4.77
CA ILE A 131 -9.63 -14.94 -5.26
C ILE A 131 -9.47 -13.96 -4.12
N TYR A 132 -10.20 -14.11 -3.00
CA TYR A 132 -10.04 -13.30 -1.79
C TYR A 132 -8.62 -13.38 -1.24
N PHE A 133 -8.10 -14.58 -0.97
CA PHE A 133 -6.74 -14.74 -0.44
C PHE A 133 -5.68 -14.30 -1.44
N THR A 134 -5.90 -14.47 -2.74
CA THR A 134 -4.97 -14.01 -3.78
C THR A 134 -4.88 -12.49 -3.80
N MET A 135 -6.01 -11.79 -3.85
CA MET A 135 -6.05 -10.33 -3.94
C MET A 135 -5.54 -9.67 -2.66
N THR A 136 -6.02 -10.13 -1.49
CA THR A 136 -5.62 -9.58 -0.20
C THR A 136 -4.19 -9.97 0.19
N GLY A 137 -3.74 -11.17 -0.17
CA GLY A 137 -2.36 -11.63 0.03
C GLY A 137 -1.36 -10.83 -0.80
N LEU A 138 -1.66 -10.60 -2.09
CA LEU A 138 -0.83 -9.76 -2.94
C LEU A 138 -0.78 -8.32 -2.41
N HIS A 139 -1.92 -7.77 -1.98
CA HIS A 139 -1.97 -6.47 -1.35
C HIS A 139 -1.12 -6.41 -0.05
N ALA A 140 -1.18 -7.43 0.79
CA ALA A 140 -0.34 -7.53 1.99
C ALA A 140 1.16 -7.54 1.66
N LEU A 141 1.57 -8.21 0.59
CA LEU A 141 2.97 -8.17 0.10
C LEU A 141 3.40 -6.75 -0.31
N HIS A 142 2.51 -5.98 -0.92
CA HIS A 142 2.77 -4.58 -1.27
C HIS A 142 2.90 -3.69 -0.01
N ILE A 143 2.07 -3.91 1.01
CA ILE A 143 2.21 -3.22 2.30
C ILE A 143 3.57 -3.56 2.93
N ILE A 144 3.97 -4.83 2.98
CA ILE A 144 5.28 -5.25 3.51
C ILE A 144 6.42 -4.55 2.76
N GLY A 145 6.37 -4.54 1.42
CA GLY A 145 7.34 -3.83 0.60
C GLY A 145 7.43 -2.33 0.94
N GLY A 146 6.28 -1.68 1.07
CA GLY A 146 6.20 -0.26 1.47
C GLY A 146 6.73 -0.01 2.89
N VAL A 147 6.42 -0.88 3.85
CA VAL A 147 6.95 -0.81 5.23
C VAL A 147 8.47 -0.93 5.24
N ILE A 148 9.05 -1.85 4.46
CA ILE A 148 10.51 -2.02 4.35
C ILE A 148 11.17 -0.74 3.82
N VAL A 149 10.61 -0.17 2.75
CA VAL A 149 11.12 1.07 2.14
C VAL A 149 11.01 2.24 3.13
N ASN A 150 9.86 2.41 3.79
CA ASN A 150 9.63 3.46 4.77
C ASN A 150 10.53 3.31 6.00
N ALA A 151 10.75 2.08 6.48
CA ALA A 151 11.67 1.79 7.57
C ALA A 151 13.14 2.12 7.19
N TYR A 152 13.55 1.81 5.96
CA TYR A 152 14.86 2.22 5.45
C TYR A 152 15.03 3.74 5.49
N PHE A 153 14.04 4.51 5.04
CA PHE A 153 14.12 5.97 5.06
C PHE A 153 14.03 6.57 6.46
N LEU A 154 13.31 5.93 7.37
CA LEU A 154 13.28 6.32 8.79
C LEU A 154 14.63 6.11 9.48
N GLY A 155 15.31 5.01 9.14
CA GLY A 155 16.60 4.58 9.74
C GLY A 155 17.81 5.07 8.93
N PRO A 156 18.54 4.13 8.26
CA PRO A 156 19.81 4.45 7.61
C PRO A 156 19.68 5.48 6.47
N GLY A 157 18.56 5.47 5.75
CA GLY A 157 18.31 6.40 4.64
C GLY A 157 18.19 7.84 5.07
N SER A 158 17.82 8.14 6.33
CA SER A 158 17.68 9.50 6.84
C SER A 158 19.01 10.30 6.84
N LYS A 159 20.15 9.62 6.84
CA LYS A 159 21.48 10.25 6.70
C LYS A 159 21.63 11.03 5.39
N MET A 160 20.89 10.67 4.36
CA MET A 160 20.87 11.37 3.09
C MET A 160 20.38 12.82 3.22
N TRP A 161 19.58 13.12 4.25
CA TRP A 161 19.14 14.48 4.55
C TRP A 161 20.31 15.44 4.82
N GLU A 162 21.39 14.95 5.41
CA GLU A 162 22.59 15.74 5.72
C GLU A 162 23.43 16.05 4.48
N THR A 163 23.39 15.16 3.48
CA THR A 163 24.19 15.29 2.26
C THR A 163 23.43 15.92 1.10
N ASN A 164 22.16 15.55 0.90
CA ASN A 164 21.35 16.05 -0.21
C ASN A 164 19.85 16.03 0.16
N LYS A 165 19.35 17.14 0.73
CA LYS A 165 17.96 17.30 1.14
C LYS A 165 16.97 17.13 -0.02
N THR A 166 17.28 17.68 -1.19
CA THR A 166 16.44 17.61 -2.37
C THR A 166 16.28 16.17 -2.83
N GLN A 167 17.36 15.43 -2.90
CA GLN A 167 17.34 14.01 -3.26
C GLN A 167 16.51 13.19 -2.26
N PHE A 168 16.69 13.41 -0.97
CA PHE A 168 15.95 12.73 0.08
C PHE A 168 14.45 13.03 -0.04
N THR A 169 14.07 14.30 -0.15
CA THR A 169 12.67 14.72 -0.28
C THR A 169 12.00 14.11 -1.52
N ASN A 170 12.67 14.10 -2.67
CA ASN A 170 12.13 13.50 -3.90
C ASN A 170 11.93 11.99 -3.75
N ARG A 171 12.79 11.30 -3.02
CA ARG A 171 12.63 9.86 -2.74
C ARG A 171 11.48 9.59 -1.78
N ILE A 172 11.29 10.44 -0.75
CA ILE A 172 10.14 10.34 0.15
C ILE A 172 8.84 10.66 -0.58
N GLU A 173 8.84 11.61 -1.52
CA GLU A 173 7.69 11.87 -2.37
C GLU A 173 7.30 10.64 -3.20
N ALA A 174 8.27 9.96 -3.81
CA ALA A 174 8.03 8.72 -4.56
C ALA A 174 7.52 7.58 -3.64
N ALA A 175 8.10 7.43 -2.45
CA ALA A 175 7.62 6.46 -1.46
C ALA A 175 6.18 6.78 -1.01
N GLY A 176 5.83 8.07 -0.86
CA GLY A 176 4.48 8.52 -0.54
C GLY A 176 3.47 8.21 -1.65
N LEU A 177 3.83 8.44 -2.91
CA LEU A 177 2.99 8.07 -4.06
C LEU A 177 2.70 6.56 -4.09
N TYR A 178 3.73 5.74 -3.85
CA TYR A 178 3.55 4.30 -3.73
C TYR A 178 2.61 3.94 -2.57
N TRP A 179 2.81 4.55 -1.40
CA TRP A 179 2.01 4.29 -0.21
C TRP A 179 0.53 4.60 -0.44
N HIS A 180 0.24 5.77 -1.02
CA HIS A 180 -1.12 6.18 -1.36
C HIS A 180 -1.77 5.25 -2.40
N PHE A 181 -0.99 4.75 -3.36
CA PHE A 181 -1.49 3.75 -4.30
C PHE A 181 -1.91 2.46 -3.58
N VAL A 182 -1.08 1.96 -2.66
CA VAL A 182 -1.40 0.75 -1.88
C VAL A 182 -2.68 0.95 -1.07
N ASP A 183 -2.83 2.10 -0.39
CA ASP A 183 -4.04 2.43 0.35
C ASP A 183 -5.27 2.53 -0.56
N LEU A 184 -5.11 3.15 -1.74
CA LEU A 184 -6.19 3.26 -2.72
C LEU A 184 -6.66 1.88 -3.20
N VAL A 185 -5.75 0.96 -3.45
CA VAL A 185 -6.10 -0.44 -3.80
C VAL A 185 -6.94 -1.08 -2.71
N TRP A 186 -6.62 -0.87 -1.42
CA TRP A 186 -7.41 -1.39 -0.31
C TRP A 186 -8.82 -0.79 -0.26
N ILE A 187 -8.96 0.51 -0.52
CA ILE A 187 -10.28 1.20 -0.57
C ILE A 187 -11.19 0.56 -1.62
N PHE A 188 -10.66 -0.01 -2.70
CA PHE A 188 -11.43 -0.78 -3.67
C PHE A 188 -11.59 -2.26 -3.27
N LEU A 189 -10.56 -2.89 -2.71
CA LEU A 189 -10.62 -4.28 -2.26
C LEU A 189 -11.68 -4.50 -1.18
N PHE A 190 -11.74 -3.61 -0.20
CA PHE A 190 -12.66 -3.74 0.93
C PHE A 190 -14.13 -3.83 0.48
N PRO A 191 -14.72 -2.87 -0.25
CA PRO A 191 -16.12 -2.98 -0.65
C PRO A 191 -16.37 -4.14 -1.61
N VAL A 192 -15.45 -4.44 -2.53
CA VAL A 192 -15.63 -5.52 -3.51
C VAL A 192 -15.62 -6.90 -2.86
N LEU A 193 -14.77 -7.12 -1.86
CA LEU A 193 -14.62 -8.42 -1.23
C LEU A 193 -15.48 -8.60 0.03
N TYR A 194 -15.74 -7.54 0.81
CA TYR A 194 -16.42 -7.64 2.10
C TYR A 194 -17.88 -7.21 2.07
N LEU A 195 -18.29 -6.35 1.12
CA LEU A 195 -19.65 -5.81 1.11
C LEU A 195 -20.50 -6.32 -0.04
N LEU A 196 -19.89 -6.73 -1.14
CA LEU A 196 -20.57 -7.28 -2.33
C LEU A 196 -20.52 -8.79 -2.34
#